data_c65a4ee9a84b818fcd9b0a650ad05029
#
_entry.id   c65a4ee9a84b818fcd9b0a650ad05029
#
_cell.length_a   1.000
_cell.length_b   1.000
_cell.length_c   1.000
_cell.angle_alpha   90.00
_cell.angle_beta   90.00
_cell.angle_gamma   90.00
#
_symmetry.space_group_name_H-M   'P 1'
#
loop_
_entity.id
_entity.type
_entity.pdbx_description
1 polymer ?
#
loop_
_entity_poly.entity_id
_entity_poly.type
_entity_poly.pdbx_seq_one_letter_code
_entity_poly.pdbx_strand_id
1 'polypeptide(L)'
;MKKIALVALVMTVGAPVCAEVETTVGADVVSRYIWRGCDLGEAAIQPSLGVSAAGFDLSLWGSTGIVRFADTKEFDITLSYSLAGASLGVTDYWFSVGPEPEGRYFRYDEKATNHVFEAFAGYDFGFASITWNTNFAGNDYKANGDFAFSSYCELSAPFSAGGADWTATLGVVPFESPLYGTDGFAVTNISLTAAKSLEITDSFSLPISAGVTLNPCSEMAYFVFGISF
;
A
#
# COMPACT_ATOMS: atom_id res chain seq x y z
N MET A 1 5.48 19.94 -25.21
CA MET A 1 4.70 18.73 -24.95
C MET A 1 5.61 17.53 -25.17
N LYS A 2 6.29 17.04 -24.10
CA LYS A 2 7.07 15.80 -24.17
C LYS A 2 6.12 14.65 -23.80
N LYS A 3 5.78 13.83 -24.77
CA LYS A 3 5.00 12.61 -24.56
C LYS A 3 5.89 11.64 -23.81
N ILE A 4 5.56 11.34 -22.56
CA ILE A 4 6.15 10.21 -21.84
C ILE A 4 5.57 8.97 -22.49
N ALA A 5 6.39 8.28 -23.29
CA ALA A 5 6.04 6.99 -23.83
C ALA A 5 6.20 5.99 -22.68
N LEU A 6 5.10 5.39 -22.26
CA LEU A 6 5.11 4.21 -21.40
C LEU A 6 5.80 3.10 -22.20
N VAL A 7 7.07 2.88 -21.93
CA VAL A 7 7.83 1.79 -22.52
C VAL A 7 7.42 0.51 -21.79
N ALA A 8 6.52 -0.24 -22.38
CA ALA A 8 6.32 -1.64 -22.02
C ALA A 8 7.61 -2.39 -22.37
N LEU A 9 8.47 -2.60 -21.39
CA LEU A 9 9.66 -3.43 -21.53
C LEU A 9 9.21 -4.89 -21.57
N VAL A 10 8.89 -5.39 -22.75
CA VAL A 10 8.75 -6.82 -22.99
C VAL A 10 10.15 -7.42 -22.99
N MET A 11 10.59 -7.95 -21.86
CA MET A 11 11.78 -8.79 -21.82
C MET A 11 11.43 -10.13 -22.44
N THR A 12 11.82 -10.35 -23.69
CA THR A 12 11.90 -11.68 -24.28
C THR A 12 13.11 -12.40 -23.70
N VAL A 13 12.95 -13.02 -22.53
CA VAL A 13 13.91 -14.02 -22.05
C VAL A 13 13.64 -15.31 -22.78
N GLY A 14 14.53 -15.66 -23.70
CA GLY A 14 14.47 -16.90 -24.47
C GLY A 14 14.80 -18.11 -23.61
N ALA A 15 13.82 -18.70 -22.99
CA ALA A 15 13.68 -20.12 -22.63
C ALA A 15 12.20 -20.33 -22.29
N PRO A 16 11.55 -21.44 -22.64
CA PRO A 16 10.21 -21.72 -22.17
C PRO A 16 10.28 -22.18 -20.71
N VAL A 17 10.41 -21.26 -19.78
CA VAL A 17 10.04 -21.52 -18.40
C VAL A 17 8.50 -21.45 -18.43
N CYS A 18 7.83 -22.60 -18.36
CA CYS A 18 6.40 -22.66 -18.03
C CYS A 18 6.27 -22.22 -16.57
N ALA A 19 6.42 -20.94 -16.30
CA ALA A 19 6.09 -20.37 -15.00
C ALA A 19 4.56 -20.49 -14.88
N GLU A 20 4.12 -21.12 -13.81
CA GLU A 20 2.71 -21.14 -13.46
C GLU A 20 2.24 -19.70 -13.26
N VAL A 21 1.14 -19.33 -13.91
CA VAL A 21 0.53 -18.02 -13.77
C VAL A 21 -0.54 -18.13 -12.71
N GLU A 22 -0.39 -17.39 -11.64
CA GLU A 22 -1.39 -17.30 -10.58
C GLU A 22 -2.21 -16.01 -10.71
N THR A 23 -3.49 -16.08 -10.41
CA THR A 23 -4.38 -14.92 -10.38
C THR A 23 -5.06 -14.83 -9.03
N THR A 24 -5.15 -13.62 -8.49
CA THR A 24 -5.83 -13.34 -7.23
C THR A 24 -6.96 -12.33 -7.46
N VAL A 25 -8.09 -12.54 -6.81
CA VAL A 25 -9.21 -11.61 -6.76
C VAL A 25 -9.68 -11.56 -5.32
N GLY A 26 -9.85 -10.37 -4.77
CA GLY A 26 -10.29 -10.21 -3.40
C GLY A 26 -10.96 -8.86 -3.15
N ALA A 27 -11.55 -8.73 -1.99
CA ALA A 27 -12.04 -7.45 -1.49
C ALA A 27 -12.01 -7.44 0.03
N ASP A 28 -11.53 -6.34 0.61
CA ASP A 28 -11.61 -6.10 2.04
C ASP A 28 -12.70 -5.08 2.35
N VAL A 29 -13.40 -5.29 3.45
CA VAL A 29 -14.28 -4.29 4.08
C VAL A 29 -13.65 -3.92 5.41
N VAL A 30 -13.23 -2.66 5.55
CA VAL A 30 -12.56 -2.16 6.74
C VAL A 30 -13.39 -1.10 7.45
N SER A 31 -13.35 -1.08 8.77
CA SER A 31 -14.08 -0.08 9.58
C SER A 31 -13.45 1.31 9.49
N ARG A 32 -12.19 1.40 9.10
CA ARG A 32 -11.42 2.63 8.86
C ARG A 32 -10.24 2.33 7.97
N TYR A 33 -9.93 3.22 7.03
CA TYR A 33 -8.75 3.11 6.18
C TYR A 33 -7.56 3.79 6.85
N ILE A 34 -6.68 3.00 7.46
CA ILE A 34 -5.41 3.46 8.04
C ILE A 34 -4.26 2.92 7.19
N TRP A 35 -3.43 3.82 6.68
CA TRP A 35 -2.26 3.50 5.87
C TRP A 35 -1.00 4.09 6.50
N ARG A 36 -0.03 3.22 6.88
CA ARG A 36 1.25 3.62 7.49
C ARG A 36 1.09 4.56 8.71
N GLY A 37 0.01 4.34 9.50
CA GLY A 37 -0.34 5.17 10.64
C GLY A 37 -1.12 6.45 10.31
N CYS A 38 -1.36 6.74 9.03
CA CYS A 38 -2.17 7.87 8.58
C CYS A 38 -3.62 7.45 8.37
N ASP A 39 -4.54 8.31 8.80
CA ASP A 39 -5.99 8.13 8.59
C ASP A 39 -6.38 8.68 7.21
N LEU A 40 -6.70 7.77 6.28
CA LEU A 40 -7.08 8.11 4.91
C LEU A 40 -8.60 8.06 4.68
N GLY A 41 -9.38 7.60 5.67
CA GLY A 41 -10.83 7.59 5.54
C GLY A 41 -11.55 6.71 6.56
N GLU A 42 -12.87 6.81 6.57
CA GLU A 42 -13.76 5.99 7.38
C GLU A 42 -13.90 4.58 6.79
N ALA A 43 -15.01 3.90 7.06
CA ALA A 43 -15.25 2.57 6.55
C ALA A 43 -15.22 2.51 5.02
N ALA A 44 -14.50 1.54 4.47
CA ALA A 44 -14.24 1.44 3.03
C ALA A 44 -14.36 -0.01 2.53
N ILE A 45 -14.61 -0.12 1.22
CA ILE A 45 -14.44 -1.36 0.45
C ILE A 45 -13.18 -1.22 -0.38
N GLN A 46 -12.32 -2.25 -0.33
CA GLN A 46 -10.99 -2.26 -0.92
C GLN A 46 -10.80 -3.48 -1.82
N PRO A 47 -11.27 -3.43 -3.08
CA PRO A 47 -11.09 -4.52 -4.05
C PRO A 47 -9.64 -4.65 -4.49
N SER A 48 -9.23 -5.88 -4.79
CA SER A 48 -7.91 -6.19 -5.31
C SER A 48 -7.97 -7.22 -6.44
N LEU A 49 -7.03 -7.12 -7.37
CA LEU A 49 -6.80 -8.05 -8.47
C LEU A 49 -5.31 -8.19 -8.69
N GLY A 50 -4.80 -9.42 -8.80
CA GLY A 50 -3.39 -9.68 -9.02
C GLY A 50 -3.13 -10.77 -10.05
N VAL A 51 -1.97 -10.66 -10.70
CA VAL A 51 -1.40 -11.70 -11.57
C VAL A 51 0.07 -11.83 -11.25
N SER A 52 0.51 -13.04 -10.94
CA SER A 52 1.92 -13.31 -10.66
C SER A 52 2.47 -14.46 -11.52
N ALA A 53 3.73 -14.36 -11.89
CA ALA A 53 4.46 -15.37 -12.62
C ALA A 53 5.97 -15.17 -12.49
N ALA A 54 6.74 -16.23 -12.26
CA ALA A 54 8.21 -16.24 -12.26
C ALA A 54 8.84 -15.17 -11.33
N GLY A 55 8.20 -14.88 -10.19
CA GLY A 55 8.65 -13.87 -9.24
C GLY A 55 8.15 -12.44 -9.53
N PHE A 56 7.57 -12.19 -10.72
CA PHE A 56 6.88 -10.94 -11.00
C PHE A 56 5.46 -10.96 -10.45
N ASP A 57 4.99 -9.82 -9.97
CA ASP A 57 3.62 -9.58 -9.56
C ASP A 57 3.15 -8.23 -10.13
N LEU A 58 1.95 -8.25 -10.72
CA LEU A 58 1.21 -7.06 -11.11
C LEU A 58 -0.09 -7.05 -10.31
N SER A 59 -0.26 -6.09 -9.44
CA SER A 59 -1.46 -5.92 -8.63
C SER A 59 -2.17 -4.60 -8.91
N LEU A 60 -3.50 -4.68 -8.87
CA LEU A 60 -4.41 -3.55 -8.89
C LEU A 60 -5.14 -3.56 -7.56
N TRP A 61 -5.18 -2.43 -6.91
CA TRP A 61 -5.91 -2.24 -5.67
C TRP A 61 -6.68 -0.92 -5.70
N GLY A 62 -7.75 -0.83 -4.97
CA GLY A 62 -8.49 0.41 -4.85
C GLY A 62 -9.18 0.54 -3.52
N SER A 63 -9.61 1.76 -3.18
CA SER A 63 -10.39 2.06 -1.97
C SER A 63 -11.50 3.03 -2.28
N THR A 64 -12.69 2.77 -1.73
CA THR A 64 -13.82 3.69 -1.78
C THR A 64 -14.58 3.65 -0.46
N GLY A 65 -14.82 4.85 0.11
CA GLY A 65 -15.62 4.99 1.33
C GLY A 65 -17.06 4.54 1.14
N ILE A 66 -17.64 3.86 2.13
CA ILE A 66 -19.04 3.40 2.13
C ILE A 66 -19.94 4.25 3.02
N VAL A 67 -19.39 5.04 3.93
CA VAL A 67 -20.11 5.93 4.84
C VAL A 67 -20.20 7.34 4.26
N ARG A 68 -19.11 7.84 3.68
CA ARG A 68 -19.03 9.14 3.03
C ARG A 68 -18.63 8.98 1.57
N PHE A 69 -19.56 9.20 0.65
CA PHE A 69 -19.28 9.18 -0.79
C PHE A 69 -18.32 10.30 -1.25
N ALA A 70 -18.09 11.30 -0.39
CA ALA A 70 -17.13 12.38 -0.61
C ALA A 70 -15.71 12.02 -0.17
N ASP A 71 -15.49 10.84 0.45
CA ASP A 71 -14.17 10.39 0.80
C ASP A 71 -13.31 10.20 -0.45
N THR A 72 -12.02 10.41 -0.31
CA THR A 72 -11.05 10.20 -1.38
C THR A 72 -11.15 8.77 -1.87
N LYS A 73 -11.29 8.59 -3.19
CA LYS A 73 -11.16 7.30 -3.84
C LYS A 73 -9.70 7.13 -4.25
N GLU A 74 -9.23 5.91 -4.14
CA GLU A 74 -7.85 5.56 -4.47
C GLU A 74 -7.83 4.39 -5.45
N PHE A 75 -6.88 4.42 -6.36
CA PHE A 75 -6.61 3.32 -7.29
C PHE A 75 -5.11 3.20 -7.51
N ASP A 76 -4.58 2.03 -7.20
CA ASP A 76 -3.15 1.74 -7.22
C ASP A 76 -2.82 0.67 -8.23
N ILE A 77 -1.70 0.85 -8.91
CA ILE A 77 -1.09 -0.16 -9.78
C ILE A 77 0.31 -0.42 -9.25
N THR A 78 0.57 -1.66 -8.83
CA THR A 78 1.90 -2.08 -8.36
C THR A 78 2.49 -3.12 -9.28
N LEU A 79 3.74 -2.92 -9.70
CA LEU A 79 4.57 -3.93 -10.35
C LEU A 79 5.76 -4.24 -9.44
N SER A 80 5.94 -5.51 -9.11
CA SER A 80 7.04 -5.95 -8.27
C SER A 80 7.73 -7.20 -8.79
N TYR A 81 8.92 -7.45 -8.24
CA TYR A 81 9.69 -8.67 -8.45
C TYR A 81 10.26 -9.14 -7.11
N SER A 82 10.12 -10.44 -6.84
CA SER A 82 10.62 -11.07 -5.62
C SER A 82 11.48 -12.27 -5.93
N LEU A 83 12.61 -12.37 -5.25
CA LEU A 83 13.55 -13.49 -5.36
C LEU A 83 14.31 -13.70 -4.05
N ALA A 84 14.29 -14.92 -3.53
CA ALA A 84 15.06 -15.33 -2.36
C ALA A 84 14.93 -14.40 -1.13
N GLY A 85 13.72 -13.97 -0.84
CA GLY A 85 13.40 -13.06 0.26
C GLY A 85 13.56 -11.56 -0.08
N ALA A 86 14.32 -11.22 -1.12
CA ALA A 86 14.40 -9.84 -1.59
C ALA A 86 13.19 -9.49 -2.46
N SER A 87 12.69 -8.27 -2.34
CA SER A 87 11.64 -7.70 -3.18
C SER A 87 12.01 -6.28 -3.61
N LEU A 88 11.57 -5.91 -4.79
CA LEU A 88 11.62 -4.54 -5.28
C LEU A 88 10.41 -4.27 -6.17
N GLY A 89 9.96 -3.03 -6.25
CA GLY A 89 8.83 -2.70 -7.09
C GLY A 89 8.57 -1.21 -7.16
N VAL A 90 7.53 -0.89 -7.91
CA VAL A 90 7.00 0.47 -8.06
C VAL A 90 5.49 0.43 -7.94
N THR A 91 4.92 1.47 -7.32
CA THR A 91 3.49 1.68 -7.20
C THR A 91 3.13 3.04 -7.77
N ASP A 92 2.11 3.09 -8.60
CA ASP A 92 1.39 4.30 -9.00
C ASP A 92 0.15 4.41 -8.12
N TYR A 93 0.16 5.33 -7.18
CA TYR A 93 -1.01 5.71 -6.36
C TYR A 93 -1.77 6.82 -7.07
N TRP A 94 -3.05 6.64 -7.29
CA TRP A 94 -3.91 7.71 -7.78
C TRP A 94 -5.04 8.02 -6.78
N PHE A 95 -5.23 9.30 -6.51
CA PHE A 95 -6.27 9.79 -5.62
C PHE A 95 -7.30 10.64 -6.39
N SER A 96 -8.59 10.48 -6.08
CA SER A 96 -9.65 11.27 -6.71
C SER A 96 -9.64 12.75 -6.27
N VAL A 97 -8.88 13.09 -5.23
CA VAL A 97 -8.73 14.45 -4.69
C VAL A 97 -7.25 14.82 -4.67
N GLY A 98 -6.92 16.02 -5.12
CA GLY A 98 -5.55 16.51 -5.18
C GLY A 98 -5.42 17.76 -6.04
N PRO A 99 -4.24 18.06 -6.58
CA PRO A 99 -4.00 19.22 -7.43
C PRO A 99 -4.84 19.23 -8.71
N GLU A 100 -5.23 18.05 -9.22
CA GLU A 100 -6.19 17.89 -10.30
C GLU A 100 -7.61 17.85 -9.72
N PRO A 101 -8.39 18.96 -9.83
CA PRO A 101 -9.63 19.11 -9.05
C PRO A 101 -10.81 18.27 -9.58
N GLU A 102 -10.73 17.79 -10.83
CA GLU A 102 -11.79 16.97 -11.45
C GLU A 102 -11.55 15.47 -11.23
N GLY A 103 -10.45 15.08 -10.55
CA GLY A 103 -10.12 13.69 -10.29
C GLY A 103 -9.88 12.87 -11.57
N ARG A 104 -9.30 13.48 -12.60
CA ARG A 104 -9.06 12.80 -13.89
C ARG A 104 -7.86 11.87 -13.79
N TYR A 105 -8.07 10.58 -13.94
CA TYR A 105 -7.04 9.55 -13.86
C TYR A 105 -5.90 9.74 -14.87
N PHE A 106 -6.17 10.06 -16.14
CA PHE A 106 -5.16 10.17 -17.19
C PHE A 106 -4.45 11.54 -17.22
N ARG A 107 -4.40 12.24 -16.09
CA ARG A 107 -3.70 13.50 -15.96
C ARG A 107 -2.37 13.31 -15.23
N TYR A 108 -1.28 13.32 -16.03
CA TYR A 108 0.09 13.08 -15.58
C TYR A 108 0.98 14.34 -15.67
N ASP A 109 0.38 15.53 -15.68
CA ASP A 109 1.12 16.78 -15.73
C ASP A 109 1.87 17.01 -14.40
N GLU A 110 3.15 17.36 -14.47
CA GLU A 110 3.95 17.71 -13.30
C GLU A 110 3.25 18.77 -12.43
N LYS A 111 3.20 18.56 -11.11
CA LYS A 111 2.55 19.44 -10.11
C LYS A 111 1.02 19.62 -10.27
N ALA A 112 0.41 19.02 -11.27
CA ALA A 112 -1.03 19.06 -11.51
C ALA A 112 -1.65 17.67 -11.63
N THR A 113 -0.92 16.65 -11.25
CA THR A 113 -1.37 15.26 -11.20
C THR A 113 -1.85 14.88 -9.80
N ASN A 114 -2.80 13.95 -9.74
CA ASN A 114 -3.20 13.27 -8.51
C ASN A 114 -2.46 11.93 -8.32
N HIS A 115 -1.49 11.64 -9.18
CA HIS A 115 -0.64 10.47 -9.06
C HIS A 115 0.57 10.73 -8.16
N VAL A 116 0.96 9.71 -7.42
CA VAL A 116 2.23 9.62 -6.68
C VAL A 116 2.89 8.30 -7.07
N PHE A 117 4.15 8.36 -7.49
CA PHE A 117 4.92 7.18 -7.86
C PHE A 117 5.94 6.86 -6.77
N GLU A 118 5.83 5.68 -6.18
CA GLU A 118 6.71 5.19 -5.14
C GLU A 118 7.53 4.00 -5.65
N ALA A 119 8.82 4.00 -5.36
CA ALA A 119 9.67 2.82 -5.48
C ALA A 119 9.89 2.20 -4.11
N PHE A 120 9.94 0.88 -4.05
CA PHE A 120 10.25 0.18 -2.82
C PHE A 120 11.28 -0.93 -3.01
N ALA A 121 11.99 -1.24 -1.93
CA ALA A 121 12.85 -2.40 -1.79
C ALA A 121 12.67 -3.01 -0.40
N GLY A 122 12.58 -4.33 -0.32
CA GLY A 122 12.36 -5.05 0.92
C GLY A 122 13.15 -6.34 1.01
N TYR A 123 13.21 -6.87 2.22
CA TYR A 123 13.77 -8.19 2.50
C TYR A 123 12.99 -8.90 3.60
N ASP A 124 12.61 -10.13 3.32
CA ASP A 124 11.96 -11.05 4.26
C ASP A 124 13.00 -12.04 4.82
N PHE A 125 13.22 -11.96 6.15
CA PHE A 125 14.09 -12.84 6.90
C PHE A 125 13.39 -14.14 7.36
N GLY A 126 12.10 -14.30 7.07
CA GLY A 126 11.23 -15.39 7.51
C GLY A 126 10.60 -15.16 8.88
N PHE A 127 11.30 -14.53 9.81
CA PHE A 127 10.75 -14.15 11.14
C PHE A 127 10.38 -12.67 11.24
N ALA A 128 10.86 -11.85 10.34
CA ALA A 128 10.57 -10.43 10.21
C ALA A 128 10.86 -9.97 8.79
N SER A 129 10.29 -8.86 8.37
CA SER A 129 10.59 -8.21 7.10
C SER A 129 10.90 -6.74 7.31
N ILE A 130 11.73 -6.18 6.43
CA ILE A 130 11.99 -4.75 6.34
C ILE A 130 11.67 -4.26 4.94
N THR A 131 11.05 -3.08 4.83
CA THR A 131 10.77 -2.45 3.54
C THR A 131 11.12 -0.97 3.62
N TRP A 132 11.81 -0.47 2.59
CA TRP A 132 12.05 0.94 2.37
C TRP A 132 11.27 1.40 1.15
N ASN A 133 10.56 2.51 1.29
CA ASN A 133 9.71 3.11 0.27
C ASN A 133 10.12 4.55 0.07
N THR A 134 10.12 5.05 -1.18
CA THR A 134 10.44 6.45 -1.50
C THR A 134 9.65 6.91 -2.72
N ASN A 135 8.95 8.02 -2.61
CA ASN A 135 8.33 8.68 -3.74
C ASN A 135 9.40 9.25 -4.66
N PHE A 136 9.26 9.04 -5.97
CA PHE A 136 10.22 9.52 -6.95
C PHE A 136 9.62 10.38 -8.08
N ALA A 137 8.29 10.42 -8.18
CA ALA A 137 7.57 11.25 -9.15
C ALA A 137 6.12 11.51 -8.69
N GLY A 138 5.42 12.42 -9.38
CA GLY A 138 4.03 12.77 -9.11
C GLY A 138 3.88 13.88 -8.08
N ASN A 139 2.79 13.86 -7.33
CA ASN A 139 2.41 14.92 -6.40
C ASN A 139 3.04 14.71 -5.01
N ASP A 140 4.31 15.02 -4.87
CA ASP A 140 5.04 14.93 -3.59
C ASP A 140 5.98 16.14 -3.43
N TYR A 141 5.42 17.29 -3.04
CA TYR A 141 6.16 18.56 -2.98
C TYR A 141 6.13 19.17 -1.59
N LYS A 142 7.28 19.75 -1.19
CA LYS A 142 7.43 20.60 -0.02
C LYS A 142 6.78 21.96 -0.24
N ALA A 143 6.55 22.70 0.85
CA ALA A 143 5.97 24.05 0.80
C ALA A 143 6.79 25.03 -0.03
N ASN A 144 8.10 24.83 -0.16
CA ASN A 144 8.99 25.65 -1.00
C ASN A 144 8.93 25.29 -2.50
N GLY A 145 8.19 24.24 -2.86
CA GLY A 145 8.03 23.76 -4.23
C GLY A 145 9.06 22.74 -4.70
N ASP A 146 10.01 22.36 -3.83
CA ASP A 146 10.94 21.26 -4.11
C ASP A 146 10.24 19.91 -3.99
N PHE A 147 10.69 18.92 -4.77
CA PHE A 147 10.20 17.56 -4.63
C PHE A 147 10.64 16.96 -3.28
N ALA A 148 9.71 16.33 -2.55
CA ALA A 148 9.96 15.95 -1.16
C ALA A 148 10.75 14.64 -1.03
N PHE A 149 10.61 13.70 -1.98
CA PHE A 149 11.11 12.33 -1.86
C PHE A 149 10.62 11.67 -0.56
N SER A 150 9.33 11.86 -0.25
CA SER A 150 8.72 11.30 0.95
C SER A 150 9.06 9.83 1.08
N SER A 151 9.65 9.45 2.21
CA SER A 151 10.17 8.09 2.41
C SER A 151 9.59 7.48 3.67
N TYR A 152 9.43 6.17 3.66
CA TYR A 152 8.92 5.39 4.78
C TYR A 152 9.68 4.07 4.89
N CYS A 153 10.07 3.71 6.11
CA CYS A 153 10.71 2.43 6.39
C CYS A 153 9.84 1.66 7.38
N GLU A 154 9.58 0.41 7.09
CA GLU A 154 8.76 -0.46 7.91
C GLU A 154 9.50 -1.73 8.30
N LEU A 155 9.38 -2.11 9.56
CA LEU A 155 9.73 -3.40 10.10
C LEU A 155 8.45 -4.12 10.54
N SER A 156 8.21 -5.33 10.02
CA SER A 156 7.08 -6.18 10.37
C SER A 156 7.55 -7.53 10.89
N ALA A 157 6.87 -8.04 11.92
CA ALA A 157 7.16 -9.33 12.52
C ALA A 157 5.86 -10.14 12.70
N PRO A 158 5.64 -11.20 11.89
CA PRO A 158 4.53 -12.12 12.06
C PRO A 158 4.80 -13.12 13.19
N PHE A 159 3.75 -13.50 13.91
CA PHE A 159 3.77 -14.59 14.90
C PHE A 159 2.37 -15.16 15.12
N SER A 160 2.26 -16.38 15.64
CA SER A 160 0.96 -17.00 15.94
C SER A 160 0.81 -17.15 17.46
N ALA A 161 -0.33 -16.73 18.00
CA ALA A 161 -0.66 -16.87 19.41
C ALA A 161 -2.18 -16.94 19.63
N GLY A 162 -2.62 -17.78 20.56
CA GLY A 162 -4.03 -17.87 20.96
C GLY A 162 -4.98 -18.32 19.84
N GLY A 163 -4.49 -19.02 18.80
CA GLY A 163 -5.29 -19.47 17.66
C GLY A 163 -5.63 -18.35 16.66
N ALA A 164 -4.82 -17.29 16.65
CA ALA A 164 -4.84 -16.22 15.66
C ALA A 164 -3.42 -15.98 15.14
N ASP A 165 -3.32 -15.41 13.94
CA ASP A 165 -2.07 -14.93 13.35
C ASP A 165 -1.96 -13.44 13.63
N TRP A 166 -0.80 -13.05 14.14
CA TRP A 166 -0.52 -11.68 14.57
C TRP A 166 0.59 -11.08 13.72
N THR A 167 0.52 -9.78 13.51
CA THR A 167 1.60 -8.99 12.92
C THR A 167 1.86 -7.77 13.79
N ALA A 168 3.10 -7.63 14.27
CA ALA A 168 3.57 -6.42 14.92
C ALA A 168 4.35 -5.59 13.89
N THR A 169 4.05 -4.29 13.80
CA THR A 169 4.66 -3.40 12.81
C THR A 169 5.19 -2.15 13.47
N LEU A 170 6.39 -1.73 13.06
CA LEU A 170 7.00 -0.45 13.39
C LEU A 170 7.34 0.28 12.09
N GLY A 171 6.77 1.47 11.90
CA GLY A 171 7.00 2.30 10.74
C GLY A 171 7.54 3.67 11.09
N VAL A 172 8.54 4.12 10.34
CA VAL A 172 9.21 5.39 10.56
C VAL A 172 9.31 6.17 9.25
N VAL A 173 9.20 7.49 9.36
CA VAL A 173 9.51 8.46 8.32
C VAL A 173 10.89 9.01 8.63
N PRO A 174 11.92 8.77 7.78
CA PRO A 174 13.30 9.10 8.11
C PRO A 174 13.65 10.58 7.95
N PHE A 175 12.88 11.33 7.16
CA PHE A 175 13.14 12.71 6.78
C PHE A 175 11.86 13.55 6.82
N GLU A 176 11.97 14.85 6.61
CA GLU A 176 10.82 15.73 6.39
C GLU A 176 9.94 15.17 5.24
N SER A 177 8.65 15.04 5.52
CA SER A 177 7.69 14.53 4.55
C SER A 177 6.33 15.21 4.67
N PRO A 178 5.91 16.00 3.68
CA PRO A 178 4.57 16.55 3.62
C PRO A 178 3.48 15.47 3.58
N LEU A 179 3.77 14.34 2.92
CA LEU A 179 2.84 13.21 2.82
C LEU A 179 2.45 12.64 4.19
N TYR A 180 3.42 12.55 5.11
CA TYR A 180 3.21 12.03 6.47
C TYR A 180 3.06 13.14 7.51
N GLY A 181 3.11 14.42 7.12
CA GLY A 181 3.00 15.57 8.03
C GLY A 181 4.16 15.65 9.02
N THR A 182 5.39 15.32 8.59
CA THR A 182 6.56 15.29 9.47
C THR A 182 7.61 16.32 9.05
N ASP A 183 8.23 16.98 10.04
CA ASP A 183 9.31 17.97 9.82
C ASP A 183 10.71 17.31 9.86
N GLY A 184 10.79 16.00 9.99
CA GLY A 184 12.04 15.24 10.12
C GLY A 184 11.78 13.79 10.47
N PHE A 185 12.73 13.15 11.15
CA PHE A 185 12.53 11.77 11.61
C PHE A 185 11.33 11.67 12.56
N ALA A 186 10.43 10.74 12.26
CA ALA A 186 9.25 10.45 13.10
C ALA A 186 8.88 8.97 13.07
N VAL A 187 8.35 8.48 14.20
CA VAL A 187 7.63 7.21 14.26
C VAL A 187 6.17 7.50 13.95
N THR A 188 5.66 6.99 12.85
CA THR A 188 4.28 7.25 12.40
C THR A 188 3.38 6.03 12.53
N ASN A 189 3.95 4.83 12.71
CA ASN A 189 3.18 3.60 12.79
C ASN A 189 3.76 2.64 13.83
N ILE A 190 2.99 2.36 14.88
CA ILE A 190 3.22 1.24 15.78
C ILE A 190 1.91 0.47 15.79
N SER A 191 1.88 -0.70 15.16
CA SER A 191 0.64 -1.46 15.07
C SER A 191 0.78 -2.91 15.49
N LEU A 192 -0.34 -3.46 15.95
CA LEU A 192 -0.53 -4.87 16.25
C LEU A 192 -1.86 -5.30 15.66
N THR A 193 -1.83 -6.21 14.70
CA THR A 193 -3.02 -6.73 14.01
C THR A 193 -3.12 -8.23 14.24
N ALA A 194 -4.31 -8.72 14.55
CA ALA A 194 -4.65 -10.13 14.63
C ALA A 194 -5.57 -10.49 13.46
N ALA A 195 -5.33 -11.64 12.84
CA ALA A 195 -6.18 -12.21 11.80
C ALA A 195 -6.60 -13.63 12.18
N LYS A 196 -7.81 -14.01 11.81
CA LYS A 196 -8.36 -15.35 12.04
C LYS A 196 -9.44 -15.67 11.02
N SER A 197 -9.43 -16.89 10.47
CA SER A 197 -10.55 -17.41 9.70
C SER A 197 -11.61 -17.99 10.64
N LEU A 198 -12.85 -17.51 10.50
CA LEU A 198 -14.02 -18.07 11.18
C LEU A 198 -14.69 -19.08 10.26
N GLU A 199 -14.74 -20.34 10.68
CA GLU A 199 -15.53 -21.37 9.98
C GLU A 199 -17.02 -21.05 10.17
N ILE A 200 -17.69 -20.71 9.07
CA ILE A 200 -19.14 -20.43 9.06
C ILE A 200 -19.91 -21.69 8.67
N THR A 201 -19.37 -22.46 7.72
CA THR A 201 -19.87 -23.79 7.31
C THR A 201 -18.67 -24.68 6.98
N ASP A 202 -18.90 -25.98 6.78
CA ASP A 202 -17.85 -26.94 6.39
C ASP A 202 -17.10 -26.55 5.09
N SER A 203 -17.70 -25.70 4.26
CA SER A 203 -17.14 -25.27 2.96
C SER A 203 -16.87 -23.78 2.85
N PHE A 204 -17.15 -22.98 3.89
CA PHE A 204 -16.97 -21.54 3.88
C PHE A 204 -16.40 -21.04 5.19
N SER A 205 -15.25 -20.37 5.11
CA SER A 205 -14.61 -19.64 6.21
C SER A 205 -14.52 -18.15 5.85
N LEU A 206 -14.79 -17.30 6.83
CA LEU A 206 -14.71 -15.85 6.71
C LEU A 206 -13.45 -15.35 7.41
N PRO A 207 -12.44 -14.84 6.67
CA PRO A 207 -11.29 -14.20 7.28
C PRO A 207 -11.71 -12.86 7.90
N ILE A 208 -11.35 -12.67 9.16
CA ILE A 208 -11.53 -11.41 9.89
C ILE A 208 -10.21 -10.93 10.44
N SER A 209 -10.08 -9.63 10.61
CA SER A 209 -8.94 -9.00 11.26
C SER A 209 -9.39 -7.95 12.27
N ALA A 210 -8.56 -7.72 13.28
CA ALA A 210 -8.70 -6.59 14.20
C ALA A 210 -7.31 -6.10 14.60
N GLY A 211 -7.14 -4.79 14.66
CA GLY A 211 -5.84 -4.21 14.97
C GLY A 211 -5.92 -2.88 15.67
N VAL A 212 -4.85 -2.56 16.37
CA VAL A 212 -4.59 -1.24 16.96
C VAL A 212 -3.40 -0.63 16.23
N THR A 213 -3.53 0.62 15.83
CA THR A 213 -2.45 1.42 15.25
C THR A 213 -2.28 2.69 16.08
N LEU A 214 -1.06 2.96 16.48
CA LEU A 214 -0.67 4.18 17.18
C LEU A 214 0.21 5.00 16.24
N ASN A 215 -0.09 6.28 16.09
CA ASN A 215 0.79 7.23 15.42
C ASN A 215 1.30 8.25 16.44
N PRO A 216 2.52 8.07 16.98
CA PRO A 216 3.09 9.00 17.96
C PRO A 216 3.32 10.41 17.42
N CYS A 217 3.55 10.56 16.10
CA CYS A 217 3.78 11.87 15.48
C CYS A 217 2.52 12.73 15.48
N SER A 218 1.36 12.14 15.16
CA SER A 218 0.06 12.83 15.19
C SER A 218 -0.68 12.70 16.52
N GLU A 219 -0.11 11.98 17.50
CA GLU A 219 -0.72 11.67 18.81
C GLU A 219 -2.06 10.91 18.70
N MET A 220 -2.23 10.14 17.63
CA MET A 220 -3.47 9.41 17.33
C MET A 220 -3.37 7.92 17.61
N ALA A 221 -4.50 7.33 17.96
CA ALA A 221 -4.68 5.88 18.10
C ALA A 221 -5.93 5.44 17.34
N TYR A 222 -5.81 4.34 16.62
CA TYR A 222 -6.88 3.78 15.80
C TYR A 222 -7.13 2.34 16.17
N PHE A 223 -8.40 1.94 16.19
CA PHE A 223 -8.83 0.55 16.25
C PHE A 223 -9.53 0.21 14.94
N VAL A 224 -9.04 -0.80 14.24
CA VAL A 224 -9.55 -1.18 12.92
C VAL A 224 -10.04 -2.63 12.97
N PHE A 225 -11.19 -2.86 12.39
CA PHE A 225 -11.75 -4.18 12.12
C PHE A 225 -11.87 -4.38 10.62
N GLY A 226 -11.58 -5.59 10.12
CA GLY A 226 -11.65 -5.95 8.72
C GLY A 226 -12.31 -7.31 8.49
N ILE A 227 -12.92 -7.46 7.30
CA ILE A 227 -13.42 -8.71 6.74
C ILE A 227 -12.87 -8.83 5.33
N SER A 228 -12.36 -10.01 4.98
CA SER A 228 -11.80 -10.29 3.65
C SER A 228 -12.65 -11.34 2.90
N PHE A 229 -12.72 -11.19 1.57
CA PHE A 229 -13.45 -12.08 0.65
C PHE A 229 -12.57 -12.55 -0.49
#